data_21589a50657d98079ce6f12e3f156e96
#
_entry.id   21589a50657d98079ce6f12e3f156e96
#
_cell.length_a   1.000
_cell.length_b   1.000
_cell.length_c   1.000
_cell.angle_alpha   90.00
_cell.angle_beta   90.00
_cell.angle_gamma   90.00
#
_symmetry.space_group_name_H-M   'P 1'
#
loop_
_entity.id
_entity.type
_entity.pdbx_description
1 polymer ?
#
loop_
_entity_poly.entity_id
_entity_poly.type
_entity_poly.pdbx_seq_one_letter_code
_entity_poly.pdbx_strand_id
1 'polypeptide(L)'
;MPSSPQRTIVAWTLYDFANSAFAAVILSTVYPAYYANLVVGNTTGQGDFLWGAAVSTAMVIGALTSPLLGGIADHAGARKQFFIGFTVVCIAATALMATVRPGLVLWGWVLAVVGVVTYEAAIIYYNSYLPRIARPEQLGRVSAAGFAVGYAGSLVAFLAAYPFAAVDAFWGCFLSAAVLFAVTSLPSFFILPGDARHPMPIAVAAARGARLTLATLREILTAGERVQMRRFLMSYLIYEDGVNTVVTFAGVFAAKTLGFSFKEIIILFMLVQVSALVGSAAWARPTDVRGPKFVVRLTLVQWAAVTVLAFFVQAKWHFWVVAILAGTGLGAVQAASRTFMATLVPREREAEFFGFYSLVGKTGAVLGPVVFGAVSWLLSGNQRAAIIAVGLFFVVGFLLLGRVSAGGPTVEDRGERRRSPRCPPPTSLVV
;
A
#
# COMPACT_ATOMS: atom_id res chain seq x y z
N MET A 1 9.64 -29.92 2.88
CA MET A 1 11.00 -29.36 2.76
C MET A 1 10.90 -27.86 2.88
N PRO A 2 11.72 -27.17 3.66
CA PRO A 2 11.72 -25.71 3.69
C PRO A 2 12.08 -25.18 2.29
N SER A 3 11.25 -24.29 1.76
CA SER A 3 11.51 -23.63 0.46
C SER A 3 12.80 -22.82 0.53
N SER A 4 13.58 -22.77 -0.55
CA SER A 4 14.77 -21.93 -0.57
C SER A 4 14.38 -20.46 -0.36
N PRO A 5 15.21 -19.63 0.30
CA PRO A 5 14.92 -18.22 0.54
C PRO A 5 14.54 -17.45 -0.73
N GLN A 6 15.18 -17.76 -1.86
CA GLN A 6 14.87 -17.14 -3.16
C GLN A 6 13.45 -17.48 -3.65
N ARG A 7 13.03 -18.76 -3.53
CA ARG A 7 11.66 -19.16 -3.90
C ARG A 7 10.59 -18.46 -3.06
N THR A 8 10.87 -18.26 -1.78
CA THR A 8 9.96 -17.55 -0.87
C THR A 8 9.83 -16.08 -1.27
N ILE A 9 10.93 -15.41 -1.61
CA ILE A 9 10.93 -14.03 -2.09
C ILE A 9 10.16 -13.91 -3.41
N VAL A 10 10.41 -14.81 -4.38
CA VAL A 10 9.69 -14.80 -5.66
C VAL A 10 8.19 -15.02 -5.44
N ALA A 11 7.79 -15.96 -4.61
CA ALA A 11 6.38 -16.18 -4.30
C ALA A 11 5.75 -14.95 -3.64
N TRP A 12 6.47 -14.27 -2.76
CA TRP A 12 6.02 -13.05 -2.11
C TRP A 12 5.87 -11.89 -3.13
N THR A 13 6.83 -11.68 -4.03
CA THR A 13 6.73 -10.63 -5.07
C THR A 13 5.63 -10.91 -6.09
N LEU A 14 5.36 -12.19 -6.40
CA LEU A 14 4.23 -12.57 -7.26
C LEU A 14 2.87 -12.24 -6.65
N TYR A 15 2.77 -12.16 -5.32
CA TYR A 15 1.54 -11.68 -4.69
C TYR A 15 1.29 -10.19 -4.93
N ASP A 16 2.33 -9.35 -4.99
CA ASP A 16 2.17 -7.94 -5.40
C ASP A 16 1.66 -7.84 -6.85
N PHE A 17 2.14 -8.70 -7.75
CA PHE A 17 1.57 -8.82 -9.09
C PHE A 17 0.09 -9.20 -9.04
N ALA A 18 -0.25 -10.21 -8.23
CA ALA A 18 -1.58 -10.76 -8.11
C ALA A 18 -2.60 -9.72 -7.60
N ASN A 19 -2.30 -9.09 -6.48
CA ASN A 19 -3.21 -8.16 -5.82
C ASN A 19 -3.38 -6.85 -6.61
N SER A 20 -2.41 -6.50 -7.44
CA SER A 20 -2.48 -5.33 -8.32
C SER A 20 -3.58 -5.40 -9.36
N ALA A 21 -4.06 -6.61 -9.71
CA ALA A 21 -5.22 -6.77 -10.59
C ALA A 21 -6.50 -6.21 -9.94
N PHE A 22 -6.71 -6.45 -8.64
CA PHE A 22 -7.81 -5.86 -7.89
C PHE A 22 -7.67 -4.34 -7.80
N ALA A 23 -6.49 -3.85 -7.40
CA ALA A 23 -6.24 -2.43 -7.26
C ALA A 23 -6.47 -1.66 -8.58
N ALA A 24 -5.98 -2.19 -9.70
CA ALA A 24 -6.08 -1.55 -10.99
C ALA A 24 -7.52 -1.58 -11.55
N VAL A 25 -8.14 -2.74 -11.64
CA VAL A 25 -9.44 -2.92 -12.33
C VAL A 25 -10.62 -2.57 -11.42
N ILE A 26 -10.57 -2.98 -10.15
CA ILE A 26 -11.71 -2.87 -9.24
C ILE A 26 -11.67 -1.58 -8.42
N LEU A 27 -10.52 -1.21 -7.87
CA LEU A 27 -10.47 -0.06 -6.97
C LEU A 27 -10.32 1.27 -7.74
N SER A 28 -9.53 1.28 -8.84
CA SER A 28 -9.10 2.53 -9.45
C SER A 28 -9.79 2.91 -10.76
N THR A 29 -10.30 1.94 -11.56
CA THR A 29 -10.70 2.28 -12.94
C THR A 29 -12.04 1.71 -13.39
N VAL A 30 -12.13 0.40 -13.66
CA VAL A 30 -13.29 -0.16 -14.38
C VAL A 30 -14.53 -0.23 -13.50
N TYR A 31 -14.40 -0.83 -12.30
CA TYR A 31 -15.56 -1.02 -11.44
C TYR A 31 -16.15 0.29 -10.92
N PRO A 32 -15.38 1.32 -10.51
CA PRO A 32 -15.92 2.62 -10.13
C PRO A 32 -16.79 3.24 -11.21
N ALA A 33 -16.27 3.27 -12.45
CA ALA A 33 -16.97 3.82 -13.60
C ALA A 33 -18.22 3.01 -13.94
N TYR A 34 -18.13 1.68 -13.96
CA TYR A 34 -19.25 0.78 -14.20
C TYR A 34 -20.35 0.94 -13.14
N TYR A 35 -19.96 0.89 -11.87
CA TYR A 35 -20.90 0.99 -10.75
C TYR A 35 -21.62 2.34 -10.73
N ALA A 36 -20.85 3.44 -10.80
CA ALA A 36 -21.44 4.77 -10.74
C ALA A 36 -22.35 5.06 -11.93
N ASN A 37 -21.90 4.80 -13.16
CA ASN A 37 -22.60 5.26 -14.36
C ASN A 37 -23.66 4.28 -14.85
N LEU A 38 -23.42 2.97 -14.75
CA LEU A 38 -24.29 1.94 -15.35
C LEU A 38 -25.14 1.21 -14.32
N VAL A 39 -24.62 0.93 -13.11
CA VAL A 39 -25.38 0.21 -12.07
C VAL A 39 -26.33 1.15 -11.33
N VAL A 40 -25.83 2.30 -10.90
CA VAL A 40 -26.61 3.30 -10.15
C VAL A 40 -27.31 4.27 -11.11
N GLY A 41 -26.64 4.70 -12.17
CA GLY A 41 -27.02 5.86 -12.97
C GLY A 41 -26.54 7.16 -12.31
N ASN A 42 -25.70 7.95 -13.02
CA ASN A 42 -24.97 9.08 -12.43
C ASN A 42 -25.46 10.45 -12.90
N THR A 43 -26.71 10.56 -13.31
CA THR A 43 -27.30 11.82 -13.82
C THR A 43 -27.30 12.95 -12.78
N THR A 44 -27.43 12.59 -11.49
CA THR A 44 -27.48 13.52 -10.34
C THR A 44 -26.22 13.45 -9.46
N GLY A 45 -25.16 12.70 -9.84
CA GLY A 45 -24.00 12.45 -8.99
C GLY A 45 -24.21 11.37 -7.92
N GLN A 46 -25.36 10.71 -7.90
CA GLN A 46 -25.67 9.66 -6.92
C GLN A 46 -24.74 8.44 -7.03
N GLY A 47 -24.33 8.08 -8.26
CA GLY A 47 -23.39 6.99 -8.49
C GLY A 47 -22.02 7.26 -7.87
N ASP A 48 -21.50 8.47 -8.05
CA ASP A 48 -20.23 8.89 -7.45
C ASP A 48 -20.32 8.92 -5.92
N PHE A 49 -21.44 9.41 -5.38
CA PHE A 49 -21.67 9.41 -3.94
C PHE A 49 -21.69 7.99 -3.35
N LEU A 50 -22.42 7.07 -3.96
CA LEU A 50 -22.52 5.68 -3.46
C LEU A 50 -21.21 4.91 -3.61
N TRP A 51 -20.45 5.16 -4.68
CA TRP A 51 -19.10 4.60 -4.79
C TRP A 51 -18.17 5.15 -3.70
N GLY A 52 -18.15 6.46 -3.51
CA GLY A 52 -17.41 7.10 -2.44
C GLY A 52 -17.79 6.57 -1.07
N ALA A 53 -19.09 6.37 -0.81
CA ALA A 53 -19.60 5.78 0.43
C ALA A 53 -19.11 4.33 0.61
N ALA A 54 -19.07 3.50 -0.45
CA ALA A 54 -18.56 2.13 -0.39
C ALA A 54 -17.09 2.11 0.02
N VAL A 55 -16.25 2.90 -0.66
CA VAL A 55 -14.82 2.99 -0.36
C VAL A 55 -14.59 3.54 1.05
N SER A 56 -15.29 4.61 1.43
CA SER A 56 -15.17 5.20 2.77
C SER A 56 -15.58 4.22 3.87
N THR A 57 -16.68 3.48 3.68
CA THR A 57 -17.13 2.44 4.63
C THR A 57 -16.06 1.34 4.76
N ALA A 58 -15.51 0.87 3.64
CA ALA A 58 -14.44 -0.13 3.66
C ALA A 58 -13.17 0.38 4.34
N MET A 59 -12.78 1.63 4.10
CA MET A 59 -11.61 2.24 4.74
C MET A 59 -11.81 2.42 6.24
N VAL A 60 -13.01 2.80 6.70
CA VAL A 60 -13.33 2.90 8.14
C VAL A 60 -13.27 1.52 8.80
N ILE A 61 -13.90 0.51 8.20
CA ILE A 61 -13.83 -0.88 8.71
C ILE A 61 -12.37 -1.35 8.74
N GLY A 62 -11.63 -1.16 7.64
CA GLY A 62 -10.21 -1.52 7.56
C GLY A 62 -9.37 -0.81 8.60
N ALA A 63 -9.54 0.50 8.79
CA ALA A 63 -8.81 1.29 9.77
C ALA A 63 -9.05 0.79 11.20
N LEU A 64 -10.30 0.55 11.58
CA LEU A 64 -10.65 0.08 12.92
C LEU A 64 -10.20 -1.37 13.18
N THR A 65 -10.20 -2.23 12.16
CA THR A 65 -9.90 -3.65 12.33
C THR A 65 -8.43 -4.01 12.05
N SER A 66 -7.68 -3.20 11.27
CA SER A 66 -6.32 -3.50 10.84
C SER A 66 -5.36 -3.89 11.98
N PRO A 67 -5.20 -3.09 13.06
CA PRO A 67 -4.29 -3.46 14.13
C PRO A 67 -4.77 -4.68 14.91
N LEU A 68 -6.10 -4.80 15.09
CA LEU A 68 -6.71 -5.95 15.79
C LEU A 68 -6.47 -7.25 15.03
N LEU A 69 -6.72 -7.25 13.73
CA LEU A 69 -6.50 -8.42 12.86
C LEU A 69 -5.03 -8.83 12.85
N GLY A 70 -4.11 -7.85 12.79
CA GLY A 70 -2.68 -8.10 12.89
C GLY A 70 -2.29 -8.74 14.22
N GLY A 71 -2.74 -8.16 15.33
CA GLY A 71 -2.47 -8.67 16.66
C GLY A 71 -3.05 -10.07 16.90
N ILE A 72 -4.28 -10.34 16.43
CA ILE A 72 -4.89 -11.68 16.51
C ILE A 72 -4.04 -12.71 15.76
N ALA A 73 -3.60 -12.38 14.55
CA ALA A 73 -2.82 -13.31 13.73
C ALA A 73 -1.46 -13.64 14.34
N ASP A 74 -0.77 -12.65 14.88
CA ASP A 74 0.52 -12.85 15.52
C ASP A 74 0.39 -13.72 16.77
N HIS A 75 -0.64 -13.50 17.59
CA HIS A 75 -0.86 -14.29 18.83
C HIS A 75 -1.43 -15.68 18.60
N ALA A 76 -2.26 -15.85 17.57
CA ALA A 76 -2.80 -17.17 17.22
C ALA A 76 -1.83 -18.02 16.38
N GLY A 77 -0.72 -17.46 15.91
CA GLY A 77 0.14 -18.13 14.93
C GLY A 77 -0.61 -18.47 13.63
N ALA A 78 -1.56 -17.63 13.24
CA ALA A 78 -2.51 -17.90 12.15
C ALA A 78 -2.36 -16.94 10.96
N ARG A 79 -1.22 -16.23 10.85
CA ARG A 79 -0.96 -15.25 9.80
C ARG A 79 -1.25 -15.79 8.39
N LYS A 80 -0.74 -16.99 8.08
CA LYS A 80 -0.93 -17.61 6.77
C LYS A 80 -2.40 -17.91 6.48
N GLN A 81 -3.14 -18.42 7.48
CA GLN A 81 -4.56 -18.71 7.33
C GLN A 81 -5.38 -17.44 7.07
N PHE A 82 -5.12 -16.37 7.81
CA PHE A 82 -5.76 -15.08 7.60
C PHE A 82 -5.40 -14.49 6.25
N PHE A 83 -4.12 -14.52 5.86
CA PHE A 83 -3.65 -14.09 4.55
C PHE A 83 -4.41 -14.80 3.42
N ILE A 84 -4.46 -16.14 3.44
CA ILE A 84 -5.17 -16.93 2.42
C ILE A 84 -6.66 -16.65 2.48
N GLY A 85 -7.27 -16.67 3.67
CA GLY A 85 -8.71 -16.47 3.85
C GLY A 85 -9.19 -15.14 3.29
N PHE A 86 -8.55 -14.03 3.66
CA PHE A 86 -8.91 -12.70 3.15
C PHE A 86 -8.66 -12.57 1.64
N THR A 87 -7.57 -13.15 1.13
CA THR A 87 -7.30 -13.16 -0.31
C THR A 87 -8.38 -13.93 -1.08
N VAL A 88 -8.77 -15.10 -0.60
CA VAL A 88 -9.83 -15.92 -1.25
C VAL A 88 -11.17 -15.19 -1.24
N VAL A 89 -11.54 -14.56 -0.11
CA VAL A 89 -12.77 -13.76 -0.04
C VAL A 89 -12.72 -12.56 -0.99
N CYS A 90 -11.58 -11.88 -1.11
CA CYS A 90 -11.39 -10.78 -2.06
C CYS A 90 -11.55 -11.26 -3.51
N ILE A 91 -10.92 -12.38 -3.87
CA ILE A 91 -11.05 -13.00 -5.21
C ILE A 91 -12.50 -13.39 -5.49
N ALA A 92 -13.19 -14.01 -4.53
CA ALA A 92 -14.58 -14.39 -4.67
C ALA A 92 -15.50 -13.17 -4.85
N ALA A 93 -15.31 -12.11 -4.04
CA ALA A 93 -16.04 -10.86 -4.20
C ALA A 93 -15.80 -10.25 -5.60
N THR A 94 -14.55 -10.25 -6.08
CA THR A 94 -14.18 -9.76 -7.42
C THR A 94 -14.87 -10.57 -8.52
N ALA A 95 -14.88 -11.89 -8.41
CA ALA A 95 -15.56 -12.76 -9.37
C ALA A 95 -17.10 -12.54 -9.35
N LEU A 96 -17.68 -12.39 -8.15
CA LEU A 96 -19.11 -12.12 -7.99
C LEU A 96 -19.52 -10.73 -8.53
N MET A 97 -18.61 -9.76 -8.64
CA MET A 97 -18.89 -8.48 -9.33
C MET A 97 -19.32 -8.68 -10.78
N ALA A 98 -18.95 -9.79 -11.43
CA ALA A 98 -19.46 -10.16 -12.75
C ALA A 98 -20.97 -10.42 -12.79
N THR A 99 -21.62 -10.64 -11.65
CA THR A 99 -23.09 -10.81 -11.54
C THR A 99 -23.84 -9.49 -11.35
N VAL A 100 -23.13 -8.39 -11.09
CA VAL A 100 -23.73 -7.09 -10.89
C VAL A 100 -24.33 -6.58 -12.20
N ARG A 101 -25.57 -6.15 -12.17
CA ARG A 101 -26.32 -5.64 -13.32
C ARG A 101 -26.85 -4.23 -13.00
N PRO A 102 -27.21 -3.42 -14.01
CA PRO A 102 -27.92 -2.17 -13.79
C PRO A 102 -29.11 -2.34 -12.85
N GLY A 103 -29.21 -1.49 -11.83
CA GLY A 103 -30.25 -1.55 -10.79
C GLY A 103 -29.90 -2.41 -9.56
N LEU A 104 -28.91 -3.30 -9.62
CA LEU A 104 -28.45 -4.08 -8.45
C LEU A 104 -27.49 -3.26 -7.55
N VAL A 105 -27.93 -2.06 -7.19
CA VAL A 105 -27.11 -1.05 -6.48
C VAL A 105 -26.56 -1.59 -5.16
N LEU A 106 -27.41 -2.16 -4.31
CA LEU A 106 -27.00 -2.69 -2.99
C LEU A 106 -26.04 -3.86 -3.13
N TRP A 107 -26.28 -4.77 -4.08
CA TRP A 107 -25.42 -5.92 -4.32
C TRP A 107 -24.01 -5.50 -4.76
N GLY A 108 -23.94 -4.59 -5.74
CA GLY A 108 -22.67 -4.01 -6.17
C GLY A 108 -21.92 -3.27 -5.06
N TRP A 109 -22.67 -2.54 -4.22
CA TRP A 109 -22.11 -1.83 -3.06
C TRP A 109 -21.50 -2.79 -2.02
N VAL A 110 -22.25 -3.84 -1.65
CA VAL A 110 -21.79 -4.85 -0.68
C VAL A 110 -20.54 -5.56 -1.17
N LEU A 111 -20.53 -5.98 -2.45
CA LEU A 111 -19.35 -6.63 -3.05
C LEU A 111 -18.12 -5.69 -3.08
N ALA A 112 -18.32 -4.40 -3.36
CA ALA A 112 -17.25 -3.41 -3.29
C ALA A 112 -16.68 -3.30 -1.87
N VAL A 113 -17.52 -3.15 -0.86
CA VAL A 113 -17.10 -3.04 0.55
C VAL A 113 -16.35 -4.31 0.99
N VAL A 114 -16.92 -5.49 0.72
CA VAL A 114 -16.29 -6.77 1.08
C VAL A 114 -14.94 -6.94 0.36
N GLY A 115 -14.90 -6.64 -0.94
CA GLY A 115 -13.67 -6.72 -1.74
C GLY A 115 -12.57 -5.81 -1.18
N VAL A 116 -12.88 -4.54 -0.93
CA VAL A 116 -11.89 -3.57 -0.43
C VAL A 116 -11.45 -3.91 0.99
N VAL A 117 -12.37 -4.26 1.91
CA VAL A 117 -12.02 -4.64 3.29
C VAL A 117 -11.08 -5.85 3.30
N THR A 118 -11.39 -6.87 2.52
CA THR A 118 -10.60 -8.11 2.50
C THR A 118 -9.28 -7.95 1.75
N TYR A 119 -9.24 -7.14 0.70
CA TYR A 119 -8.01 -6.71 0.03
C TYR A 119 -7.05 -6.06 1.03
N GLU A 120 -7.54 -5.08 1.75
CA GLU A 120 -6.74 -4.32 2.71
C GLU A 120 -6.26 -5.18 3.89
N ALA A 121 -7.11 -6.09 4.38
CA ALA A 121 -6.74 -7.05 5.41
C ALA A 121 -5.64 -8.00 4.91
N ALA A 122 -5.73 -8.51 3.69
CA ALA A 122 -4.72 -9.38 3.10
C ALA A 122 -3.36 -8.68 2.95
N ILE A 123 -3.34 -7.39 2.57
CA ILE A 123 -2.12 -6.57 2.45
C ILE A 123 -1.37 -6.41 3.78
N ILE A 124 -2.08 -6.36 4.93
CA ILE A 124 -1.43 -6.30 6.25
C ILE A 124 -0.55 -7.54 6.47
N TYR A 125 -1.13 -8.72 6.24
CA TYR A 125 -0.40 -9.99 6.42
C TYR A 125 0.70 -10.14 5.36
N TYR A 126 0.42 -9.79 4.12
CA TYR A 126 1.41 -9.77 3.05
C TYR A 126 2.65 -8.94 3.43
N ASN A 127 2.45 -7.70 3.85
CA ASN A 127 3.53 -6.80 4.24
C ASN A 127 4.30 -7.32 5.46
N SER A 128 3.63 -7.99 6.40
CA SER A 128 4.25 -8.54 7.60
C SER A 128 5.22 -9.70 7.34
N TYR A 129 5.18 -10.30 6.14
CA TYR A 129 6.18 -11.30 5.75
C TYR A 129 7.53 -10.68 5.40
N LEU A 130 7.58 -9.42 4.93
CA LEU A 130 8.81 -8.80 4.44
C LEU A 130 10.00 -8.91 5.43
N PRO A 131 9.87 -8.54 6.72
CA PRO A 131 10.97 -8.64 7.67
C PRO A 131 11.36 -10.09 8.04
N ARG A 132 10.52 -11.08 7.70
CA ARG A 132 10.78 -12.51 7.96
C ARG A 132 11.48 -13.22 6.80
N ILE A 133 11.20 -12.81 5.56
CA ILE A 133 11.70 -13.49 4.36
C ILE A 133 12.95 -12.82 3.80
N ALA A 134 13.19 -11.56 4.10
CA ALA A 134 14.33 -10.80 3.62
C ALA A 134 15.35 -10.56 4.74
N ARG A 135 16.64 -10.61 4.39
CA ARG A 135 17.72 -10.20 5.29
C ARG A 135 17.69 -8.68 5.46
N PRO A 136 18.15 -8.13 6.60
CA PRO A 136 18.18 -6.69 6.82
C PRO A 136 18.84 -5.90 5.68
N GLU A 137 19.91 -6.45 5.09
CA GLU A 137 20.67 -5.81 4.01
C GLU A 137 19.97 -5.87 2.64
N GLN A 138 18.86 -6.61 2.53
CA GLN A 138 18.11 -6.83 1.29
C GLN A 138 16.67 -6.37 1.36
N LEU A 139 16.23 -5.81 2.49
CA LEU A 139 14.85 -5.38 2.70
C LEU A 139 14.38 -4.39 1.62
N GLY A 140 15.25 -3.43 1.26
CA GLY A 140 14.95 -2.44 0.24
C GLY A 140 14.76 -3.05 -1.13
N ARG A 141 15.66 -3.94 -1.56
CA ARG A 141 15.56 -4.63 -2.85
C ARG A 141 14.34 -5.53 -2.93
N VAL A 142 14.05 -6.28 -1.89
CA VAL A 142 12.88 -7.17 -1.86
C VAL A 142 11.58 -6.37 -1.88
N SER A 143 11.48 -5.30 -1.09
CA SER A 143 10.33 -4.39 -1.09
C SER A 143 10.13 -3.73 -2.46
N ALA A 144 11.21 -3.21 -3.05
CA ALA A 144 11.18 -2.56 -4.36
C ALA A 144 10.80 -3.54 -5.48
N ALA A 145 11.32 -4.80 -5.43
CA ALA A 145 10.93 -5.85 -6.38
C ALA A 145 9.43 -6.16 -6.29
N GLY A 146 8.86 -6.23 -5.07
CA GLY A 146 7.42 -6.39 -4.89
C GLY A 146 6.64 -5.29 -5.61
N PHE A 147 6.92 -4.03 -5.34
CA PHE A 147 6.23 -2.91 -6.01
C PHE A 147 6.46 -2.87 -7.52
N ALA A 148 7.69 -3.10 -8.01
CA ALA A 148 7.96 -3.14 -9.44
C ALA A 148 7.15 -4.24 -10.14
N VAL A 149 7.12 -5.44 -9.56
CA VAL A 149 6.32 -6.58 -10.06
C VAL A 149 4.82 -6.28 -9.95
N GLY A 150 4.38 -5.58 -8.88
CA GLY A 150 3.00 -5.12 -8.72
C GLY A 150 2.57 -4.16 -9.82
N TYR A 151 3.37 -3.15 -10.15
CA TYR A 151 3.07 -2.23 -11.25
C TYR A 151 3.00 -2.96 -12.61
N ALA A 152 3.86 -3.96 -12.84
CA ALA A 152 3.73 -4.83 -14.00
C ALA A 152 2.42 -5.63 -13.96
N GLY A 153 2.00 -6.11 -12.78
CA GLY A 153 0.71 -6.78 -12.57
C GLY A 153 -0.48 -5.91 -12.94
N SER A 154 -0.46 -4.62 -12.56
CA SER A 154 -1.49 -3.65 -12.95
C SER A 154 -1.59 -3.48 -14.46
N LEU A 155 -0.45 -3.39 -15.16
CA LEU A 155 -0.43 -3.27 -16.63
C LEU A 155 -1.02 -4.53 -17.29
N VAL A 156 -0.63 -5.72 -16.82
CA VAL A 156 -1.17 -6.98 -17.35
C VAL A 156 -2.67 -7.10 -17.05
N ALA A 157 -3.13 -6.65 -15.88
CA ALA A 157 -4.55 -6.63 -15.55
C ALA A 157 -5.36 -5.72 -16.48
N PHE A 158 -4.84 -4.54 -16.81
CA PHE A 158 -5.46 -3.66 -17.80
C PHE A 158 -5.50 -4.29 -19.20
N LEU A 159 -4.41 -4.91 -19.64
CA LEU A 159 -4.37 -5.60 -20.92
C LEU A 159 -5.35 -6.79 -20.98
N ALA A 160 -5.51 -7.52 -19.88
CA ALA A 160 -6.46 -8.63 -19.79
C ALA A 160 -7.93 -8.14 -19.76
N ALA A 161 -8.20 -7.00 -19.14
CA ALA A 161 -9.53 -6.39 -19.08
C ALA A 161 -9.93 -5.67 -20.38
N TYR A 162 -8.97 -5.13 -21.12
CA TYR A 162 -9.21 -4.30 -22.30
C TYR A 162 -10.12 -4.91 -23.38
N PRO A 163 -9.95 -6.19 -23.82
CA PRO A 163 -10.83 -6.76 -24.84
C PRO A 163 -12.29 -6.79 -24.42
N PHE A 164 -12.56 -6.99 -23.14
CA PHE A 164 -13.90 -7.01 -22.58
C PHE A 164 -14.49 -5.59 -22.46
N ALA A 165 -13.66 -4.64 -21.99
CA ALA A 165 -14.06 -3.26 -21.88
C ALA A 165 -14.36 -2.62 -23.23
N ALA A 166 -13.63 -3.01 -24.29
CA ALA A 166 -13.82 -2.49 -25.65
C ALA A 166 -15.17 -2.84 -26.27
N VAL A 167 -15.85 -3.88 -25.76
CA VAL A 167 -17.18 -4.33 -26.21
C VAL A 167 -18.25 -4.23 -25.11
N ASP A 168 -18.00 -3.37 -24.10
CA ASP A 168 -18.88 -3.14 -22.95
C ASP A 168 -19.23 -4.41 -22.14
N ALA A 169 -18.44 -5.46 -22.27
CA ALA A 169 -18.59 -6.72 -21.53
C ALA A 169 -17.90 -6.63 -20.14
N PHE A 170 -18.34 -5.69 -19.30
CA PHE A 170 -17.70 -5.38 -18.01
C PHE A 170 -17.56 -6.60 -17.07
N TRP A 171 -18.48 -7.57 -17.15
CA TRP A 171 -18.37 -8.85 -16.43
C TRP A 171 -17.05 -9.57 -16.71
N GLY A 172 -16.59 -9.51 -17.96
CA GLY A 172 -15.32 -10.11 -18.37
C GLY A 172 -14.10 -9.40 -17.76
N CYS A 173 -14.17 -8.07 -17.56
CA CYS A 173 -13.12 -7.32 -16.87
C CYS A 173 -12.96 -7.79 -15.42
N PHE A 174 -14.07 -8.01 -14.71
CA PHE A 174 -14.04 -8.44 -13.31
C PHE A 174 -13.58 -9.89 -13.18
N LEU A 175 -14.06 -10.76 -14.09
CA LEU A 175 -13.68 -12.16 -14.09
C LEU A 175 -12.19 -12.33 -14.46
N SER A 176 -11.69 -11.60 -15.47
CA SER A 176 -10.27 -11.64 -15.84
C SER A 176 -9.36 -11.16 -14.69
N ALA A 177 -9.76 -10.12 -13.98
CA ALA A 177 -9.05 -9.64 -12.78
C ALA A 177 -9.07 -10.71 -11.67
N ALA A 178 -10.21 -11.34 -11.40
CA ALA A 178 -10.34 -12.39 -10.40
C ALA A 178 -9.49 -13.62 -10.73
N VAL A 179 -9.49 -14.08 -12.00
CA VAL A 179 -8.68 -15.20 -12.46
C VAL A 179 -7.20 -14.87 -12.37
N LEU A 180 -6.79 -13.69 -12.82
CA LEU A 180 -5.39 -13.25 -12.73
C LEU A 180 -4.95 -13.23 -11.27
N PHE A 181 -5.74 -12.64 -10.39
CA PHE A 181 -5.47 -12.59 -8.95
C PHE A 181 -5.38 -14.01 -8.35
N ALA A 182 -6.33 -14.89 -8.67
CA ALA A 182 -6.35 -16.25 -8.15
C ALA A 182 -5.10 -17.04 -8.58
N VAL A 183 -4.81 -17.10 -9.89
CA VAL A 183 -3.72 -17.91 -10.43
C VAL A 183 -2.36 -17.41 -9.93
N THR A 184 -2.13 -16.12 -9.94
CA THR A 184 -0.82 -15.56 -9.57
C THR A 184 -0.59 -15.46 -8.07
N SER A 185 -1.64 -15.59 -7.22
CA SER A 185 -1.49 -15.72 -5.77
C SER A 185 -1.18 -17.13 -5.28
N LEU A 186 -1.45 -18.19 -6.08
CA LEU A 186 -1.22 -19.59 -5.68
C LEU A 186 0.20 -19.86 -5.17
N PRO A 187 1.28 -19.41 -5.81
CA PRO A 187 2.63 -19.63 -5.30
C PRO A 187 2.81 -19.13 -3.86
N SER A 188 2.21 -17.98 -3.53
CA SER A 188 2.28 -17.41 -2.18
C SER A 188 1.54 -18.28 -1.15
N PHE A 189 0.42 -18.89 -1.52
CA PHE A 189 -0.35 -19.74 -0.63
C PHE A 189 0.42 -21.02 -0.25
N PHE A 190 1.19 -21.58 -1.17
CA PHE A 190 1.92 -22.83 -0.92
C PHE A 190 3.31 -22.58 -0.35
N ILE A 191 4.03 -21.57 -0.84
CA ILE A 191 5.47 -21.38 -0.58
C ILE A 191 5.73 -20.53 0.66
N LEU A 192 4.90 -19.50 0.97
CA LEU A 192 5.13 -18.67 2.14
C LEU A 192 5.06 -19.50 3.44
N PRO A 193 5.98 -19.24 4.39
CA PRO A 193 6.04 -20.00 5.62
C PRO A 193 4.79 -19.80 6.48
N GLY A 194 4.32 -20.86 7.10
CA GLY A 194 3.31 -20.78 8.17
C GLY A 194 3.95 -20.44 9.50
N ASP A 195 3.19 -19.86 10.40
CA ASP A 195 3.60 -19.67 11.79
C ASP A 195 3.47 -20.98 12.57
N ALA A 196 4.28 -21.14 13.62
CA ALA A 196 4.06 -22.20 14.60
C ALA A 196 2.70 -21.95 15.29
N ARG A 197 1.81 -22.95 15.21
CA ARG A 197 0.50 -22.87 15.86
C ARG A 197 0.68 -22.87 17.38
N HIS A 198 0.22 -21.82 18.04
CA HIS A 198 -0.02 -21.87 19.46
C HIS A 198 -1.37 -22.57 19.70
N PRO A 199 -1.47 -23.55 20.62
CA PRO A 199 -2.70 -24.28 20.91
C PRO A 199 -3.69 -23.43 21.72
N MET A 200 -4.07 -22.25 21.16
CA MET A 200 -5.00 -21.33 21.80
C MET A 200 -6.28 -21.21 20.96
N PRO A 201 -7.48 -21.33 21.56
CA PRO A 201 -8.73 -21.08 20.85
C PRO A 201 -8.73 -19.68 20.25
N ILE A 202 -9.21 -19.55 18.99
CA ILE A 202 -9.23 -18.28 18.25
C ILE A 202 -9.92 -17.17 19.04
N ALA A 203 -11.01 -17.46 19.76
CA ALA A 203 -11.72 -16.48 20.59
C ALA A 203 -10.84 -15.91 21.73
N VAL A 204 -10.04 -16.76 22.37
CA VAL A 204 -9.10 -16.36 23.42
C VAL A 204 -7.93 -15.55 22.82
N ALA A 205 -7.42 -15.99 21.68
CA ALA A 205 -6.39 -15.27 20.92
C ALA A 205 -6.90 -13.89 20.47
N ALA A 206 -8.16 -13.80 20.05
CA ALA A 206 -8.80 -12.54 19.66
C ALA A 206 -8.92 -11.56 20.85
N ALA A 207 -9.44 -12.02 21.98
CA ALA A 207 -9.57 -11.18 23.17
C ALA A 207 -8.20 -10.72 23.71
N ARG A 208 -7.21 -11.61 23.72
CA ARG A 208 -5.84 -11.30 24.12
C ARG A 208 -5.17 -10.35 23.11
N GLY A 209 -5.31 -10.63 21.81
CA GLY A 209 -4.80 -9.80 20.73
C GLY A 209 -5.36 -8.39 20.81
N ALA A 210 -6.67 -8.22 20.99
CA ALA A 210 -7.31 -6.91 21.13
C ALA A 210 -6.78 -6.09 22.31
N ARG A 211 -6.64 -6.72 23.49
CA ARG A 211 -6.05 -6.04 24.67
C ARG A 211 -4.61 -5.62 24.43
N LEU A 212 -3.81 -6.48 23.82
CA LEU A 212 -2.41 -6.20 23.53
C LEU A 212 -2.26 -5.12 22.46
N THR A 213 -3.10 -5.14 21.44
CA THR A 213 -3.13 -4.09 20.41
C THR A 213 -3.46 -2.71 21.01
N LEU A 214 -4.42 -2.63 21.94
CA LEU A 214 -4.71 -1.38 22.64
C LEU A 214 -3.52 -0.94 23.54
N ALA A 215 -2.87 -1.89 24.21
CA ALA A 215 -1.66 -1.62 24.98
C ALA A 215 -0.52 -1.12 24.07
N THR A 216 -0.35 -1.73 22.89
CA THR A 216 0.63 -1.31 21.87
C THR A 216 0.34 0.09 21.33
N LEU A 217 -0.91 0.41 21.05
CA LEU A 217 -1.29 1.75 20.66
C LEU A 217 -0.89 2.77 21.71
N ARG A 218 -1.19 2.46 22.97
CA ARG A 218 -0.76 3.30 24.11
C ARG A 218 0.76 3.39 24.19
N GLU A 219 1.47 2.27 24.03
CA GLU A 219 2.94 2.21 24.01
C GLU A 219 3.51 3.10 22.88
N ILE A 220 2.99 3.01 21.65
CA ILE A 220 3.41 3.84 20.53
C ILE A 220 3.18 5.33 20.82
N LEU A 221 2.06 5.68 21.47
CA LEU A 221 1.68 7.07 21.73
C LEU A 221 2.44 7.66 22.93
N THR A 222 2.75 6.88 23.97
CA THR A 222 3.23 7.39 25.27
C THR A 222 4.66 6.97 25.62
N ALA A 223 5.11 5.78 25.24
CA ALA A 223 6.40 5.25 25.67
C ALA A 223 7.58 5.83 24.89
N GLY A 224 8.66 6.13 25.59
CA GLY A 224 9.91 6.62 25.00
C GLY A 224 10.61 5.59 24.11
N GLU A 225 10.44 4.30 24.39
CA GLU A 225 11.04 3.20 23.61
C GLU A 225 10.56 3.14 22.17
N ARG A 226 9.31 3.51 21.88
CA ARG A 226 8.71 3.52 20.54
C ARG A 226 8.74 4.90 19.87
N VAL A 227 9.53 5.84 20.38
CA VAL A 227 9.56 7.21 19.86
C VAL A 227 9.93 7.27 18.36
N GLN A 228 10.79 6.38 17.87
CA GLN A 228 11.20 6.36 16.46
C GLN A 228 10.06 5.88 15.56
N MET A 229 9.34 4.84 15.99
CA MET A 229 8.14 4.34 15.31
C MET A 229 7.06 5.43 15.24
N ARG A 230 6.74 6.06 16.36
CA ARG A 230 5.76 7.16 16.42
C ARG A 230 6.14 8.30 15.47
N ARG A 231 7.40 8.77 15.52
CA ARG A 231 7.88 9.84 14.64
C ARG A 231 7.79 9.46 13.16
N PHE A 232 8.12 8.22 12.83
CA PHE A 232 7.99 7.72 11.47
C PHE A 232 6.52 7.69 11.04
N LEU A 233 5.62 7.09 11.84
CA LEU A 233 4.20 6.99 11.50
C LEU A 233 3.55 8.38 11.37
N MET A 234 3.92 9.36 12.19
CA MET A 234 3.44 10.74 12.05
C MET A 234 3.93 11.41 10.76
N SER A 235 5.19 11.20 10.40
CA SER A 235 5.71 11.68 9.12
C SER A 235 5.02 10.99 7.94
N TYR A 236 4.84 9.66 8.03
CA TYR A 236 4.17 8.83 7.04
C TYR A 236 2.73 9.29 6.80
N LEU A 237 1.97 9.51 7.87
CA LEU A 237 0.60 10.05 7.82
C LEU A 237 0.52 11.28 6.91
N ILE A 238 1.42 12.23 7.12
CA ILE A 238 1.37 13.53 6.44
C ILE A 238 1.80 13.40 4.97
N TYR A 239 2.96 12.79 4.70
CA TYR A 239 3.41 12.74 3.30
C TYR A 239 2.61 11.76 2.44
N GLU A 240 2.08 10.68 3.02
CA GLU A 240 1.23 9.73 2.29
C GLU A 240 -0.11 10.37 1.90
N ASP A 241 -0.66 11.22 2.76
CA ASP A 241 -1.83 12.04 2.44
C ASP A 241 -1.54 12.98 1.25
N GLY A 242 -0.37 13.59 1.23
CA GLY A 242 0.09 14.39 0.08
C GLY A 242 0.17 13.56 -1.20
N VAL A 243 0.80 12.37 -1.16
CA VAL A 243 0.92 11.45 -2.31
C VAL A 243 -0.46 11.04 -2.82
N ASN A 244 -1.32 10.54 -1.93
CA ASN A 244 -2.68 10.09 -2.28
C ASN A 244 -3.49 11.22 -2.90
N THR A 245 -3.36 12.45 -2.36
CA THR A 245 -4.06 13.63 -2.89
C THR A 245 -3.59 14.00 -4.28
N VAL A 246 -2.28 14.07 -4.53
CA VAL A 246 -1.76 14.36 -5.87
C VAL A 246 -2.20 13.30 -6.88
N VAL A 247 -2.15 12.01 -6.52
CA VAL A 247 -2.59 10.92 -7.39
C VAL A 247 -4.10 11.02 -7.69
N THR A 248 -4.92 11.30 -6.67
CA THR A 248 -6.38 11.42 -6.82
C THR A 248 -6.77 12.58 -7.73
N PHE A 249 -6.12 13.74 -7.57
CA PHE A 249 -6.48 14.94 -8.32
C PHE A 249 -5.71 15.13 -9.62
N ALA A 250 -4.70 14.30 -9.91
CA ALA A 250 -3.92 14.39 -11.15
C ALA A 250 -4.79 14.31 -12.41
N GLY A 251 -5.74 13.38 -12.44
CA GLY A 251 -6.69 13.24 -13.56
C GLY A 251 -7.64 14.42 -13.70
N VAL A 252 -8.15 14.94 -12.58
CA VAL A 252 -9.04 16.11 -12.55
C VAL A 252 -8.29 17.37 -13.01
N PHE A 253 -7.05 17.54 -12.55
CA PHE A 253 -6.18 18.64 -12.99
C PHE A 253 -5.85 18.55 -14.49
N ALA A 254 -5.50 17.37 -14.98
CA ALA A 254 -5.24 17.13 -16.40
C ALA A 254 -6.47 17.46 -17.27
N ALA A 255 -7.66 17.01 -16.86
CA ALA A 255 -8.89 17.27 -17.59
C ALA A 255 -9.29 18.75 -17.55
N LYS A 256 -9.45 19.32 -16.35
CA LYS A 256 -10.02 20.66 -16.18
C LYS A 256 -9.04 21.80 -16.46
N THR A 257 -7.78 21.65 -16.03
CA THR A 257 -6.79 22.74 -16.14
C THR A 257 -6.00 22.68 -17.44
N LEU A 258 -5.75 21.48 -17.99
CA LEU A 258 -4.90 21.30 -19.16
C LEU A 258 -5.65 20.83 -20.42
N GLY A 259 -6.94 20.49 -20.29
CA GLY A 259 -7.78 20.07 -21.41
C GLY A 259 -7.41 18.70 -21.99
N PHE A 260 -6.93 17.78 -21.15
CA PHE A 260 -6.68 16.40 -21.57
C PHE A 260 -8.00 15.69 -21.88
N SER A 261 -8.04 14.96 -22.97
CA SER A 261 -9.13 14.05 -23.30
C SER A 261 -9.08 12.82 -22.39
N PHE A 262 -10.19 12.10 -22.29
CA PHE A 262 -10.26 10.86 -21.49
C PHE A 262 -9.22 9.81 -21.92
N LYS A 263 -8.98 9.68 -23.24
CA LYS A 263 -7.94 8.78 -23.78
C LYS A 263 -6.54 9.20 -23.34
N GLU A 264 -6.22 10.50 -23.38
CA GLU A 264 -4.92 11.01 -22.94
C GLU A 264 -4.72 10.78 -21.43
N ILE A 265 -5.77 10.88 -20.61
CA ILE A 265 -5.71 10.60 -19.17
C ILE A 265 -5.40 9.12 -18.92
N ILE A 266 -6.02 8.20 -19.65
CA ILE A 266 -5.71 6.76 -19.53
C ILE A 266 -4.22 6.50 -19.83
N ILE A 267 -3.71 7.06 -20.95
CA ILE A 267 -2.30 6.90 -21.33
C ILE A 267 -1.39 7.53 -20.27
N LEU A 268 -1.79 8.67 -19.70
CA LEU A 268 -1.07 9.34 -18.62
C LEU A 268 -0.93 8.42 -17.39
N PHE A 269 -2.01 7.79 -16.95
CA PHE A 269 -1.96 6.84 -15.83
C PHE A 269 -1.13 5.60 -16.15
N MET A 270 -1.21 5.08 -17.37
CA MET A 270 -0.33 3.98 -17.80
C MET A 270 1.14 4.39 -17.75
N LEU A 271 1.49 5.59 -18.21
CA LEU A 271 2.85 6.13 -18.12
C LEU A 271 3.31 6.27 -16.67
N VAL A 272 2.45 6.73 -15.77
CA VAL A 272 2.74 6.81 -14.32
C VAL A 272 3.06 5.42 -13.76
N GLN A 273 2.31 4.38 -14.14
CA GLN A 273 2.56 3.00 -13.69
C GLN A 273 3.92 2.47 -14.18
N VAL A 274 4.26 2.70 -15.46
CA VAL A 274 5.57 2.35 -16.00
C VAL A 274 6.68 3.11 -15.28
N SER A 275 6.50 4.41 -15.06
CA SER A 275 7.46 5.24 -14.36
C SER A 275 7.63 4.81 -12.90
N ALA A 276 6.55 4.38 -12.23
CA ALA A 276 6.58 3.87 -10.86
C ALA A 276 7.31 2.53 -10.76
N LEU A 277 7.13 1.65 -11.75
CA LEU A 277 7.92 0.41 -11.88
C LEU A 277 9.41 0.74 -11.98
N VAL A 278 9.79 1.64 -12.88
CA VAL A 278 11.19 2.06 -13.07
C VAL A 278 11.73 2.72 -11.80
N GLY A 279 10.96 3.62 -11.18
CA GLY A 279 11.32 4.30 -9.94
C GLY A 279 11.54 3.31 -8.79
N SER A 280 10.65 2.36 -8.59
CA SER A 280 10.79 1.32 -7.57
C SER A 280 12.07 0.51 -7.77
N ALA A 281 12.33 0.04 -9.00
CA ALA A 281 13.53 -0.74 -9.33
C ALA A 281 14.82 0.07 -9.16
N ALA A 282 14.85 1.32 -9.62
CA ALA A 282 16.02 2.19 -9.54
C ALA A 282 16.45 2.49 -8.09
N TRP A 283 15.47 2.68 -7.19
CA TRP A 283 15.73 2.98 -5.79
C TRP A 283 15.95 1.75 -4.89
N ALA A 284 15.84 0.54 -5.43
CA ALA A 284 16.02 -0.70 -4.69
C ALA A 284 17.39 -0.77 -3.98
N ARG A 285 18.48 -0.64 -4.76
CA ARG A 285 19.85 -0.68 -4.22
C ARG A 285 20.19 0.51 -3.32
N PRO A 286 19.88 1.77 -3.70
CA PRO A 286 20.05 2.90 -2.79
C PRO A 286 19.33 2.74 -1.43
N THR A 287 18.17 2.11 -1.39
CA THR A 287 17.43 1.84 -0.14
C THR A 287 18.19 0.88 0.78
N ASP A 288 18.84 -0.16 0.23
CA ASP A 288 19.65 -1.08 1.01
C ASP A 288 20.96 -0.42 1.49
N VAL A 289 21.65 0.34 0.59
CA VAL A 289 23.01 0.85 0.86
C VAL A 289 23.00 2.12 1.71
N ARG A 290 22.11 3.06 1.41
CA ARG A 290 22.00 4.37 2.10
C ARG A 290 20.90 4.40 3.15
N GLY A 291 20.12 3.33 3.23
CA GLY A 291 18.99 3.18 4.14
C GLY A 291 17.69 3.80 3.63
N PRO A 292 16.54 3.27 4.07
CA PRO A 292 15.22 3.71 3.61
C PRO A 292 14.91 5.16 3.96
N LYS A 293 15.38 5.67 5.10
CA LYS A 293 15.21 7.07 5.50
C LYS A 293 15.77 8.04 4.45
N PHE A 294 16.98 7.75 3.91
CA PHE A 294 17.60 8.59 2.89
C PHE A 294 16.73 8.66 1.63
N VAL A 295 16.24 7.50 1.16
CA VAL A 295 15.43 7.43 -0.06
C VAL A 295 14.08 8.14 0.15
N VAL A 296 13.38 7.91 1.27
CA VAL A 296 12.14 8.63 1.57
C VAL A 296 12.37 10.15 1.60
N ARG A 297 13.43 10.63 2.25
CA ARG A 297 13.73 12.08 2.26
C ARG A 297 13.93 12.65 0.85
N LEU A 298 14.68 11.94 0.02
CA LEU A 298 14.95 12.41 -1.34
C LEU A 298 13.68 12.39 -2.21
N THR A 299 12.85 11.36 -2.07
CA THR A 299 11.56 11.29 -2.76
C THR A 299 10.56 12.36 -2.28
N LEU A 300 10.59 12.76 -1.01
CA LEU A 300 9.77 13.88 -0.52
C LEU A 300 10.21 15.21 -1.15
N VAL A 301 11.51 15.43 -1.36
CA VAL A 301 12.01 16.58 -2.14
C VAL A 301 11.54 16.50 -3.59
N GLN A 302 11.58 15.30 -4.20
CA GLN A 302 11.07 15.08 -5.56
C GLN A 302 9.56 15.37 -5.64
N TRP A 303 8.75 14.93 -4.67
CA TRP A 303 7.32 15.21 -4.63
C TRP A 303 7.01 16.70 -4.44
N ALA A 304 7.76 17.39 -3.58
CA ALA A 304 7.65 18.85 -3.43
C ALA A 304 7.98 19.55 -4.76
N ALA A 305 9.04 19.11 -5.46
CA ALA A 305 9.38 19.62 -6.79
C ALA A 305 8.28 19.33 -7.83
N VAL A 306 7.66 18.16 -7.80
CA VAL A 306 6.51 17.78 -8.65
C VAL A 306 5.35 18.76 -8.46
N THR A 307 5.00 19.11 -7.22
CA THR A 307 3.92 20.09 -6.98
C THR A 307 4.26 21.50 -7.45
N VAL A 308 5.51 21.92 -7.28
CA VAL A 308 5.99 23.22 -7.80
C VAL A 308 5.99 23.22 -9.32
N LEU A 309 6.52 22.16 -9.95
CA LEU A 309 6.50 22.06 -11.44
C LEU A 309 5.07 22.03 -11.97
N ALA A 310 4.16 21.30 -11.34
CA ALA A 310 2.75 21.24 -11.73
C ALA A 310 2.07 22.62 -11.71
N PHE A 311 2.45 23.49 -10.78
CA PHE A 311 1.97 24.87 -10.72
C PHE A 311 2.31 25.66 -12.00
N PHE A 312 3.53 25.50 -12.53
CA PHE A 312 4.03 26.22 -13.72
C PHE A 312 3.67 25.54 -15.04
N VAL A 313 3.04 24.38 -15.04
CA VAL A 313 2.61 23.68 -16.27
C VAL A 313 1.62 24.53 -17.06
N GLN A 314 1.97 24.88 -18.32
CA GLN A 314 1.09 25.62 -19.24
C GLN A 314 0.64 24.78 -20.43
N ALA A 315 1.44 23.78 -20.84
CA ALA A 315 1.16 22.93 -21.98
C ALA A 315 1.08 21.45 -21.56
N LYS A 316 0.32 20.64 -22.31
CA LYS A 316 0.16 19.21 -22.05
C LYS A 316 1.51 18.47 -21.95
N TRP A 317 2.48 18.78 -22.81
CA TRP A 317 3.76 18.09 -22.82
C TRP A 317 4.59 18.31 -21.55
N HIS A 318 4.48 19.49 -20.90
CA HIS A 318 5.08 19.70 -19.57
C HIS A 318 4.51 18.71 -18.55
N PHE A 319 3.20 18.45 -18.62
CA PHE A 319 2.54 17.57 -17.67
C PHE A 319 2.93 16.10 -17.83
N TRP A 320 3.24 15.67 -19.07
CA TRP A 320 3.81 14.33 -19.30
C TRP A 320 5.15 14.15 -18.55
N VAL A 321 6.01 15.17 -18.57
CA VAL A 321 7.29 15.14 -17.82
C VAL A 321 7.04 15.09 -16.31
N VAL A 322 6.10 15.92 -15.81
CA VAL A 322 5.72 15.94 -14.40
C VAL A 322 5.16 14.58 -13.96
N ALA A 323 4.36 13.94 -14.82
CA ALA A 323 3.80 12.62 -14.56
C ALA A 323 4.88 11.52 -14.45
N ILE A 324 5.91 11.57 -15.31
CA ILE A 324 7.05 10.64 -15.20
C ILE A 324 7.78 10.84 -13.87
N LEU A 325 8.05 12.08 -13.48
CA LEU A 325 8.67 12.39 -12.20
C LEU A 325 7.79 11.92 -11.02
N ALA A 326 6.50 12.20 -11.06
CA ALA A 326 5.55 11.76 -10.05
C ALA A 326 5.51 10.22 -9.94
N GLY A 327 5.48 9.52 -11.09
CA GLY A 327 5.50 8.05 -11.13
C GLY A 327 6.76 7.47 -10.51
N THR A 328 7.95 7.94 -10.91
CA THR A 328 9.22 7.46 -10.31
C THR A 328 9.29 7.74 -8.81
N GLY A 329 8.78 8.89 -8.35
CA GLY A 329 8.65 9.23 -6.94
C GLY A 329 7.66 8.32 -6.19
N LEU A 330 6.54 7.96 -6.83
CA LEU A 330 5.53 7.05 -6.27
C LEU A 330 6.13 5.67 -5.99
N GLY A 331 6.73 5.04 -6.98
CA GLY A 331 7.34 3.72 -6.81
C GLY A 331 8.44 3.72 -5.75
N ALA A 332 9.26 4.77 -5.71
CA ALA A 332 10.34 4.91 -4.74
C ALA A 332 9.83 5.11 -3.31
N VAL A 333 8.88 6.04 -3.09
CA VAL A 333 8.38 6.35 -1.73
C VAL A 333 7.62 5.17 -1.13
N GLN A 334 6.80 4.48 -1.91
CA GLN A 334 6.05 3.30 -1.46
C GLN A 334 7.00 2.16 -1.02
N ALA A 335 7.98 1.82 -1.86
CA ALA A 335 8.94 0.77 -1.56
C ALA A 335 9.83 1.11 -0.34
N ALA A 336 10.33 2.34 -0.27
CA ALA A 336 11.20 2.76 0.81
C ALA A 336 10.45 2.94 2.15
N SER A 337 9.19 3.42 2.14
CA SER A 337 8.36 3.53 3.35
C SER A 337 8.03 2.17 3.93
N ARG A 338 7.65 1.18 3.09
CA ARG A 338 7.44 -0.21 3.51
C ARG A 338 8.72 -0.81 4.11
N THR A 339 9.87 -0.56 3.47
CA THR A 339 11.17 -0.99 3.99
C THR A 339 11.47 -0.34 5.33
N PHE A 340 11.22 0.98 5.47
CA PHE A 340 11.50 1.69 6.71
C PHE A 340 10.63 1.15 7.85
N MET A 341 9.34 0.92 7.60
CA MET A 341 8.47 0.25 8.57
C MET A 341 9.05 -1.11 8.98
N ALA A 342 9.46 -1.94 8.01
CA ALA A 342 10.02 -3.27 8.26
C ALA A 342 11.28 -3.24 9.15
N THR A 343 12.08 -2.15 9.10
CA THR A 343 13.26 -1.98 9.97
C THR A 343 12.91 -1.58 11.41
N LEU A 344 11.71 -1.06 11.64
CA LEU A 344 11.26 -0.58 12.97
C LEU A 344 10.40 -1.59 13.71
N VAL A 345 9.89 -2.60 13.00
CA VAL A 345 8.95 -3.59 13.56
C VAL A 345 9.68 -4.59 14.44
N PRO A 346 9.19 -4.86 15.68
CA PRO A 346 9.68 -5.94 16.51
C PRO A 346 9.40 -7.30 15.88
N ARG A 347 10.32 -8.25 16.08
CA ARG A 347 10.10 -9.65 15.69
C ARG A 347 8.90 -10.22 16.42
N GLU A 348 8.16 -11.12 15.76
CA GLU A 348 6.97 -11.82 16.28
C GLU A 348 5.69 -10.97 16.41
N ARG A 349 5.78 -9.63 16.17
CA ARG A 349 4.61 -8.72 16.18
C ARG A 349 4.45 -7.98 14.85
N GLU A 350 4.96 -8.56 13.77
CA GLU A 350 5.04 -7.88 12.48
C GLU A 350 3.65 -7.55 11.90
N ALA A 351 2.69 -8.46 12.00
CA ALA A 351 1.35 -8.23 11.46
C ALA A 351 0.61 -7.13 12.23
N GLU A 352 0.77 -7.08 13.56
CA GLU A 352 0.18 -6.02 14.39
C GLU A 352 0.71 -4.64 14.00
N PHE A 353 2.03 -4.48 13.88
CA PHE A 353 2.64 -3.21 13.52
C PHE A 353 2.40 -2.79 12.07
N PHE A 354 2.35 -3.72 11.13
CA PHE A 354 1.89 -3.44 9.77
C PHE A 354 0.40 -3.10 9.73
N GLY A 355 -0.41 -3.60 10.67
CA GLY A 355 -1.78 -3.14 10.92
C GLY A 355 -1.84 -1.66 11.29
N PHE A 356 -0.97 -1.18 12.20
CA PHE A 356 -0.85 0.25 12.52
C PHE A 356 -0.34 1.08 11.32
N TYR A 357 0.62 0.56 10.56
CA TYR A 357 1.10 1.20 9.35
C TYR A 357 -0.04 1.38 8.32
N SER A 358 -0.85 0.34 8.10
CA SER A 358 -2.03 0.40 7.23
C SER A 358 -3.08 1.38 7.75
N LEU A 359 -3.38 1.36 9.07
CA LEU A 359 -4.29 2.32 9.71
C LEU A 359 -3.86 3.77 9.42
N VAL A 360 -2.58 4.06 9.64
CA VAL A 360 -2.03 5.41 9.45
C VAL A 360 -2.09 5.82 7.97
N GLY A 361 -1.72 4.93 7.04
CA GLY A 361 -1.78 5.19 5.61
C GLY A 361 -3.20 5.50 5.10
N LYS A 362 -4.22 4.83 5.67
CA LYS A 362 -5.63 5.08 5.32
C LYS A 362 -6.18 6.35 5.93
N THR A 363 -5.81 6.64 7.18
CA THR A 363 -6.19 7.89 7.84
C THR A 363 -5.55 9.09 7.14
N GLY A 364 -4.36 8.91 6.58
CA GLY A 364 -3.63 9.89 5.79
C GLY A 364 -4.26 10.24 4.43
N ALA A 365 -5.36 9.62 4.01
CA ALA A 365 -6.04 9.97 2.75
C ALA A 365 -7.23 10.94 2.95
N VAL A 366 -7.31 11.64 4.07
CA VAL A 366 -8.47 12.46 4.45
C VAL A 366 -8.19 13.96 4.39
N LEU A 367 -7.05 14.41 4.92
CA LEU A 367 -6.78 15.85 5.05
C LEU A 367 -6.42 16.49 3.73
N GLY A 368 -5.65 15.81 2.89
CA GLY A 368 -5.17 16.33 1.62
C GLY A 368 -6.30 16.69 0.64
N PRO A 369 -7.27 15.79 0.37
CA PRO A 369 -8.45 16.14 -0.44
C PRO A 369 -9.24 17.32 0.10
N VAL A 370 -9.40 17.44 1.43
CA VAL A 370 -10.08 18.57 2.06
C VAL A 370 -9.29 19.87 1.82
N VAL A 371 -7.97 19.85 2.02
CA VAL A 371 -7.11 21.01 1.78
C VAL A 371 -7.13 21.40 0.31
N PHE A 372 -6.99 20.43 -0.60
CA PHE A 372 -7.06 20.69 -2.04
C PHE A 372 -8.40 21.31 -2.43
N GLY A 373 -9.50 20.72 -1.99
CA GLY A 373 -10.85 21.22 -2.28
C GLY A 373 -11.10 22.60 -1.70
N ALA A 374 -10.75 22.84 -0.44
CA ALA A 374 -10.92 24.11 0.23
C ALA A 374 -10.12 25.23 -0.45
N VAL A 375 -8.83 25.00 -0.74
CA VAL A 375 -7.98 26.00 -1.42
C VAL A 375 -8.47 26.27 -2.84
N SER A 376 -8.86 25.22 -3.59
CA SER A 376 -9.44 25.39 -4.92
C SER A 376 -10.72 26.23 -4.86
N TRP A 377 -11.62 25.96 -3.91
CA TRP A 377 -12.87 26.69 -3.73
C TRP A 377 -12.64 28.15 -3.32
N LEU A 378 -11.79 28.40 -2.31
CA LEU A 378 -11.48 29.76 -1.82
C LEU A 378 -10.81 30.64 -2.88
N LEU A 379 -10.09 30.04 -3.84
CA LEU A 379 -9.41 30.71 -4.93
C LEU A 379 -10.13 30.55 -6.28
N SER A 380 -11.47 30.48 -6.24
CA SER A 380 -12.35 30.51 -7.42
C SER A 380 -12.03 29.40 -8.46
N GLY A 381 -11.72 28.19 -7.98
CA GLY A 381 -11.43 27.03 -8.82
C GLY A 381 -9.95 26.90 -9.23
N ASN A 382 -9.06 27.66 -8.63
CA ASN A 382 -7.62 27.61 -8.94
C ASN A 382 -6.97 26.31 -8.43
N GLN A 383 -6.99 25.26 -9.25
CA GLN A 383 -6.38 23.99 -8.93
C GLN A 383 -4.85 24.05 -8.82
N ARG A 384 -4.19 25.01 -9.46
CA ARG A 384 -2.73 25.19 -9.38
C ARG A 384 -2.32 25.60 -7.96
N ALA A 385 -3.04 26.55 -7.37
CA ALA A 385 -2.81 26.94 -5.98
C ALA A 385 -3.10 25.78 -4.99
N ALA A 386 -4.12 24.99 -5.28
CA ALA A 386 -4.45 23.81 -4.47
C ALA A 386 -3.33 22.76 -4.48
N ILE A 387 -2.69 22.51 -5.64
CA ILE A 387 -1.55 21.58 -5.72
C ILE A 387 -0.35 22.09 -4.91
N ILE A 388 -0.05 23.39 -4.92
CA ILE A 388 1.02 24.00 -4.10
C ILE A 388 0.71 23.82 -2.60
N ALA A 389 -0.54 24.00 -2.19
CA ALA A 389 -0.94 23.79 -0.79
C ALA A 389 -0.70 22.32 -0.36
N VAL A 390 -0.99 21.36 -1.24
CA VAL A 390 -0.65 19.93 -1.00
C VAL A 390 0.88 19.73 -0.95
N GLY A 391 1.66 20.50 -1.66
CA GLY A 391 3.13 20.49 -1.56
C GLY A 391 3.67 20.69 -0.15
N LEU A 392 2.96 21.41 0.71
CA LEU A 392 3.32 21.60 2.13
C LEU A 392 3.34 20.27 2.91
N PHE A 393 2.51 19.31 2.54
CA PHE A 393 2.52 17.98 3.17
C PHE A 393 3.88 17.28 3.00
N PHE A 394 4.52 17.43 1.86
CA PHE A 394 5.85 16.87 1.61
C PHE A 394 6.93 17.59 2.40
N VAL A 395 6.83 18.91 2.52
CA VAL A 395 7.76 19.71 3.34
C VAL A 395 7.61 19.34 4.82
N VAL A 396 6.39 19.31 5.36
CA VAL A 396 6.13 18.93 6.75
C VAL A 396 6.55 17.49 7.00
N GLY A 397 6.20 16.55 6.10
CA GLY A 397 6.63 15.16 6.16
C GLY A 397 8.16 15.03 6.20
N PHE A 398 8.88 15.79 5.37
CA PHE A 398 10.34 15.82 5.34
C PHE A 398 10.94 16.33 6.66
N LEU A 399 10.38 17.40 7.25
CA LEU A 399 10.84 17.95 8.52
C LEU A 399 10.59 16.97 9.67
N LEU A 400 9.41 16.34 9.72
CA LEU A 400 9.08 15.34 10.72
C LEU A 400 9.99 14.09 10.59
N LEU A 401 10.25 13.64 9.37
CA LEU A 401 11.16 12.54 9.11
C LEU A 401 12.61 12.86 9.54
N GLY A 402 12.98 14.11 9.52
CA GLY A 402 14.27 14.58 10.04
C GLY A 402 14.52 14.17 11.50
N ARG A 403 13.44 14.16 12.31
CA ARG A 403 13.46 13.81 13.74
C ARG A 403 13.54 12.31 14.03
N VAL A 404 13.38 11.46 13.02
CA VAL A 404 13.51 10.00 13.15
C VAL A 404 15.00 9.66 13.09
N SER A 405 15.53 8.93 14.05
CA SER A 405 16.89 8.41 13.97
C SER A 405 16.94 7.32 12.90
N ALA A 406 17.97 7.32 12.04
CA ALA A 406 18.24 6.19 11.17
C ALA A 406 18.56 5.00 12.10
N GLY A 407 17.73 3.94 12.06
CA GLY A 407 17.89 2.78 12.93
C GLY A 407 19.25 2.13 12.74
N GLY A 408 20.14 2.36 13.68
CA GLY A 408 21.21 1.40 13.98
C GLY A 408 20.65 0.39 14.98
N PRO A 409 21.27 -0.80 15.14
CA PRO A 409 20.84 -1.80 16.09
C PRO A 409 20.62 -1.16 17.46
N THR A 410 19.44 -1.41 18.04
CA THR A 410 19.07 -0.91 19.36
C THR A 410 20.12 -1.31 20.38
N VAL A 411 20.24 -0.54 21.46
CA VAL A 411 21.22 -0.80 22.55
C VAL A 411 21.09 -2.23 23.07
N GLU A 412 19.89 -2.85 23.00
CA GLU A 412 19.64 -4.26 23.33
C GLU A 412 20.38 -5.23 22.41
N ASP A 413 20.41 -5.01 21.11
CA ASP A 413 21.12 -5.86 20.13
C ASP A 413 22.65 -5.80 20.33
N ARG A 414 23.16 -4.69 20.88
CA ARG A 414 24.57 -4.56 21.31
C ARG A 414 24.85 -5.24 22.63
N GLY A 415 23.86 -5.31 23.53
CA GLY A 415 23.96 -5.99 24.82
C GLY A 415 23.97 -7.51 24.69
N GLU A 416 23.14 -8.07 23.81
CA GLU A 416 23.08 -9.50 23.56
C GLU A 416 24.30 -10.02 22.81
N ARG A 417 24.82 -9.28 21.82
CA ARG A 417 26.09 -9.66 21.13
C ARG A 417 27.32 -9.62 22.04
N ARG A 418 27.29 -8.87 23.13
CA ARG A 418 28.35 -8.88 24.14
C ARG A 418 28.19 -9.99 25.16
N ARG A 419 27.00 -10.59 25.29
CA ARG A 419 26.70 -11.67 26.25
C ARG A 419 26.72 -13.07 25.65
N SER A 420 26.93 -13.23 24.33
CA SER A 420 27.19 -14.56 23.78
C SER A 420 28.55 -15.04 24.29
N PRO A 421 28.63 -16.16 25.04
CA PRO A 421 29.91 -16.68 25.50
C PRO A 421 30.76 -17.02 24.30
N ARG A 422 31.98 -16.48 24.26
CA ARG A 422 33.01 -16.93 23.32
C ARG A 422 33.18 -18.42 23.50
N CYS A 423 32.93 -19.23 22.48
CA CYS A 423 33.31 -20.63 22.49
C CYS A 423 34.75 -20.74 22.93
N PRO A 424 35.07 -21.56 23.93
CA PRO A 424 36.48 -21.82 24.29
C PRO A 424 37.16 -22.48 23.08
N PRO A 425 38.46 -22.18 22.86
CA PRO A 425 39.21 -22.82 21.80
C PRO A 425 39.26 -24.33 22.00
N PRO A 426 39.30 -25.13 20.92
CA PRO A 426 39.38 -26.57 21.02
C PRO A 426 40.66 -26.96 21.77
N THR A 427 40.51 -27.63 22.88
CA THR A 427 41.63 -28.27 23.63
C THR A 427 42.29 -29.27 22.67
N SER A 428 43.51 -29.00 22.31
CA SER A 428 44.42 -29.95 21.67
C SER A 428 44.60 -31.17 22.60
N LEU A 429 44.03 -32.32 22.23
CA LEU A 429 44.45 -33.61 22.77
C LEU A 429 45.82 -33.92 22.19
N VAL A 430 46.84 -33.80 23.08
CA VAL A 430 48.12 -34.46 22.94
C VAL A 430 47.95 -35.82 23.59
N VAL A 431 48.09 -36.87 22.88
CA VAL A 431 48.84 -38.11 22.90
C VAL A 431 48.25 -39.05 21.87
#